data_67a933a76a689592d649b577c7624df6
#
_entry.id   67a933a76a689592d649b577c7624df6
#
_cell.length_a   1.000
_cell.length_b   1.000
_cell.length_c   1.000
_cell.angle_alpha   90.00
_cell.angle_beta   90.00
_cell.angle_gamma   90.00
#
_symmetry.space_group_name_H-M   'P 1'
#
loop_
_entity.id
_entity.type
_entity.pdbx_description
1 polymer ?
#
loop_
_entity_poly.entity_id
_entity_poly.type
_entity_poly.pdbx_seq_one_letter_code
_entity_poly.pdbx_strand_id
1 'polypeptide(L)'
;MTDFRDQERYDAHQEAMRNSRRAKQRSSARSQQRRRRMIAVSILLLPVAIAAFAFTWSRSSPPPKPAKPLPTTTTPNQSAAEQAVGGRIAMPDHVRGVHVTSYAAASPALFEPIMALADPKVGMNAIQIDVKDERGEIAFSTPIPLGKESGAHQDVYEPVKVLRRAHAAGLYTIARVVVFQDGYAPQADPSIALRTTSGALWKNDLGITWLDPTNEKAWDYPIQVAQYAAELGFDEIMFDYVRYPTDGDASTIAFADPGRPRQDTITAFLKKASATLKPQGVHVSAAFFGLAATDDLGIGQWPGKLRNTLDAVYPMIYPSHFTDGQFGIDKPGDTPGPTIAAAMSDWRRKTNGGSMQIRPWLQDFTLGGINYGTREVREQISAADRTGAGGWLLWNAQCVYSPGVFNGTSGQP
;
A
#
# COMPACT_ATOMS: atom_id res chain seq x y z
N MET A 1 -11.38 -68.27 26.23
CA MET A 1 -10.43 -68.05 25.11
C MET A 1 -10.91 -66.99 24.10
N THR A 2 -11.95 -66.25 24.39
CA THR A 2 -12.57 -65.22 23.52
C THR A 2 -12.07 -63.77 23.80
N ASP A 3 -11.46 -63.57 24.97
CA ASP A 3 -11.13 -62.20 25.45
C ASP A 3 -9.81 -61.60 24.85
N PHE A 4 -8.86 -62.43 24.46
CA PHE A 4 -7.56 -61.98 23.98
C PHE A 4 -7.60 -61.44 22.51
N ARG A 5 -8.47 -62.02 21.66
CA ARG A 5 -8.60 -61.60 20.27
C ARG A 5 -9.36 -60.27 20.13
N ASP A 6 -10.25 -59.96 21.03
CA ASP A 6 -11.02 -58.70 21.01
C ASP A 6 -10.15 -57.55 21.53
N GLN A 7 -9.27 -57.81 22.49
CA GLN A 7 -8.28 -56.83 22.96
C GLN A 7 -7.26 -56.48 21.87
N GLU A 8 -6.72 -57.46 21.15
CA GLU A 8 -5.81 -57.22 20.04
C GLU A 8 -6.47 -56.40 18.90
N ARG A 9 -7.76 -56.68 18.60
CA ARG A 9 -8.51 -55.88 17.59
C ARG A 9 -8.78 -54.47 18.09
N TYR A 10 -9.07 -54.25 19.35
CA TYR A 10 -9.26 -52.94 19.93
C TYR A 10 -7.98 -52.13 19.90
N ASP A 11 -6.85 -52.73 20.28
CA ASP A 11 -5.54 -52.05 20.27
C ASP A 11 -5.07 -51.73 18.84
N ALA A 12 -5.25 -52.62 17.88
CA ALA A 12 -4.99 -52.35 16.46
C ALA A 12 -5.86 -51.24 15.90
N HIS A 13 -7.15 -51.18 16.31
CA HIS A 13 -8.04 -50.07 15.90
C HIS A 13 -7.59 -48.72 16.49
N GLN A 14 -7.19 -48.68 17.76
CA GLN A 14 -6.68 -47.48 18.43
C GLN A 14 -5.36 -47.00 17.78
N GLU A 15 -4.49 -47.91 17.40
CA GLU A 15 -3.24 -47.60 16.73
C GLU A 15 -3.48 -47.07 15.30
N ALA A 16 -4.42 -47.64 14.56
CA ALA A 16 -4.84 -47.14 13.25
C ALA A 16 -5.43 -45.72 13.33
N MET A 17 -6.25 -45.46 14.36
CA MET A 17 -6.81 -44.12 14.63
C MET A 17 -5.73 -43.11 15.01
N ARG A 18 -4.74 -43.47 15.81
CA ARG A 18 -3.58 -42.62 16.15
C ARG A 18 -2.74 -42.32 14.93
N ASN A 19 -2.48 -43.30 14.07
CA ASN A 19 -1.71 -43.15 12.85
C ASN A 19 -2.45 -42.29 11.83
N SER A 20 -3.75 -42.42 11.68
CA SER A 20 -4.62 -41.57 10.87
C SER A 20 -4.60 -40.12 11.32
N ARG A 21 -4.71 -39.86 12.66
CA ARG A 21 -4.60 -38.50 13.22
C ARG A 21 -3.23 -37.90 13.00
N ARG A 22 -2.14 -38.65 13.17
CA ARG A 22 -0.76 -38.19 12.89
C ARG A 22 -0.53 -37.91 11.40
N ALA A 23 -1.11 -38.72 10.51
CA ALA A 23 -1.05 -38.50 9.07
C ALA A 23 -1.80 -37.22 8.66
N LYS A 24 -3.01 -36.99 9.20
CA LYS A 24 -3.77 -35.73 9.00
C LYS A 24 -3.01 -34.50 9.52
N GLN A 25 -2.42 -34.58 10.71
CA GLN A 25 -1.62 -33.49 11.27
C GLN A 25 -0.36 -33.19 10.43
N ARG A 26 0.33 -34.25 9.94
CA ARG A 26 1.50 -34.07 9.05
C ARG A 26 1.11 -33.52 7.67
N SER A 27 -0.04 -33.91 7.12
CA SER A 27 -0.53 -33.37 5.85
C SER A 27 -0.96 -31.90 5.98
N SER A 28 -1.63 -31.55 7.08
CA SER A 28 -2.01 -30.16 7.36
C SER A 28 -0.79 -29.26 7.61
N ALA A 29 0.22 -29.75 8.36
CA ALA A 29 1.46 -29.02 8.57
C ALA A 29 2.26 -28.83 7.27
N ARG A 30 2.32 -29.87 6.40
CA ARG A 30 2.96 -29.76 5.08
C ARG A 30 2.20 -28.83 4.13
N SER A 31 0.87 -28.83 4.16
CA SER A 31 0.05 -27.92 3.36
C SER A 31 0.22 -26.47 3.85
N GLN A 32 0.25 -26.24 5.18
CA GLN A 32 0.54 -24.95 5.76
C GLN A 32 1.96 -24.44 5.42
N GLN A 33 2.95 -25.33 5.46
CA GLN A 33 4.33 -24.98 5.10
C GLN A 33 4.50 -24.71 3.59
N ARG A 34 3.78 -25.45 2.72
CA ARG A 34 3.70 -25.17 1.28
C ARG A 34 2.96 -23.85 1.01
N ARG A 35 1.83 -23.59 1.69
CA ARG A 35 1.12 -22.30 1.64
C ARG A 35 2.01 -21.15 2.06
N ARG A 36 2.71 -21.26 3.19
CA ARG A 36 3.65 -20.24 3.65
C ARG A 36 4.78 -19.97 2.64
N ARG A 37 5.32 -21.00 1.99
CA ARG A 37 6.34 -20.86 0.93
C ARG A 37 5.77 -20.23 -0.34
N MET A 38 4.56 -20.57 -0.77
CA MET A 38 3.90 -19.97 -1.92
C MET A 38 3.54 -18.50 -1.68
N ILE A 39 3.03 -18.18 -0.49
CA ILE A 39 2.75 -16.80 -0.07
C ILE A 39 4.05 -15.97 -0.05
N ALA A 40 5.16 -16.52 0.46
CA ALA A 40 6.45 -15.86 0.45
C ALA A 40 6.93 -15.53 -0.98
N VAL A 41 6.72 -16.43 -1.95
CA VAL A 41 7.06 -16.18 -3.36
C VAL A 41 6.19 -15.10 -3.98
N SER A 42 4.88 -15.08 -3.68
CA SER A 42 3.96 -14.04 -4.17
C SER A 42 4.26 -12.66 -3.57
N ILE A 43 4.69 -12.62 -2.32
CA ILE A 43 5.09 -11.39 -1.61
C ILE A 43 6.43 -10.86 -2.14
N LEU A 44 7.38 -11.75 -2.49
CA LEU A 44 8.69 -11.40 -3.04
C LEU A 44 8.62 -10.77 -4.45
N LEU A 45 7.61 -11.09 -5.26
CA LEU A 45 7.48 -10.55 -6.61
C LEU A 45 6.95 -9.11 -6.64
N LEU A 46 6.25 -8.66 -5.59
CA LEU A 46 5.68 -7.31 -5.54
C LEU A 46 6.74 -6.20 -5.58
N PRO A 47 7.77 -6.19 -4.72
CA PRO A 47 8.83 -5.17 -4.75
C PRO A 47 9.75 -5.30 -5.97
N VAL A 48 10.04 -6.52 -6.43
CA VAL A 48 10.95 -6.76 -7.56
C VAL A 48 10.35 -6.24 -8.88
N ALA A 49 9.04 -6.41 -9.11
CA ALA A 49 8.38 -5.91 -10.31
C ALA A 49 8.38 -4.37 -10.37
N ILE A 50 8.14 -3.71 -9.22
CA ILE A 50 8.15 -2.24 -9.11
C ILE A 50 9.58 -1.69 -9.25
N ALA A 51 10.56 -2.34 -8.64
CA ALA A 51 11.94 -1.89 -8.65
C ALA A 51 12.68 -2.18 -9.97
N ALA A 52 12.44 -3.33 -10.61
CA ALA A 52 13.03 -3.63 -11.93
C ALA A 52 12.57 -2.60 -12.98
N PHE A 53 11.35 -2.09 -12.84
CA PHE A 53 10.80 -1.09 -13.74
C PHE A 53 11.40 0.31 -13.51
N ALA A 54 11.52 0.74 -12.26
CA ALA A 54 12.19 2.00 -11.91
C ALA A 54 13.68 2.00 -12.31
N PHE A 55 14.35 0.83 -12.21
CA PHE A 55 15.76 0.67 -12.55
C PHE A 55 16.05 0.73 -14.05
N THR A 56 15.16 0.22 -14.90
CA THR A 56 15.33 0.29 -16.36
C THR A 56 15.09 1.72 -16.88
N TRP A 57 14.19 2.47 -16.29
CA TRP A 57 13.93 3.85 -16.70
C TRP A 57 14.99 4.84 -16.21
N SER A 58 15.55 4.61 -15.03
CA SER A 58 16.66 5.42 -14.50
C SER A 58 17.94 5.37 -15.38
N ARG A 59 18.09 4.32 -16.20
CA ARG A 59 19.24 4.19 -17.11
C ARG A 59 19.03 4.81 -18.48
N SER A 60 17.80 5.12 -18.88
CA SER A 60 17.49 5.64 -20.22
C SER A 60 17.31 7.15 -20.32
N SER A 61 17.31 7.86 -19.20
CA SER A 61 17.21 9.34 -19.21
C SER A 61 18.33 9.94 -18.38
N PRO A 62 19.16 10.85 -18.93
CA PRO A 62 20.10 11.60 -18.12
C PRO A 62 19.31 12.47 -17.12
N PRO A 63 19.80 12.65 -15.89
CA PRO A 63 19.13 13.50 -14.92
C PRO A 63 18.98 14.91 -15.50
N PRO A 64 17.83 15.58 -15.31
CA PRO A 64 17.69 16.97 -15.69
C PRO A 64 18.76 17.80 -14.95
N LYS A 65 19.42 18.72 -15.66
CA LYS A 65 20.37 19.65 -15.05
C LYS A 65 19.70 20.35 -13.88
N PRO A 66 20.40 20.53 -12.74
CA PRO A 66 19.85 21.24 -11.60
C PRO A 66 19.40 22.65 -12.04
N ALA A 67 18.14 22.96 -11.82
CA ALA A 67 17.59 24.28 -12.01
C ALA A 67 18.28 25.25 -11.03
N LYS A 68 18.53 26.49 -11.48
CA LYS A 68 19.08 27.53 -10.60
C LYS A 68 18.23 27.67 -9.35
N PRO A 69 18.83 27.85 -8.14
CA PRO A 69 18.07 28.10 -6.92
C PRO A 69 17.13 29.28 -7.11
N LEU A 70 15.83 29.02 -6.96
CA LEU A 70 14.85 30.09 -6.80
C LEU A 70 15.03 30.76 -5.43
N PRO A 71 14.69 32.03 -5.29
CA PRO A 71 14.83 32.74 -4.02
C PRO A 71 14.03 32.05 -2.92
N THR A 72 14.63 31.96 -1.75
CA THR A 72 14.07 31.41 -0.51
C THR A 72 12.71 32.02 -0.23
N THR A 73 11.64 31.32 -0.58
CA THR A 73 10.28 31.68 -0.18
C THR A 73 10.06 31.25 1.27
N THR A 74 9.72 32.20 2.08
CA THR A 74 9.19 32.04 3.45
C THR A 74 8.13 30.96 3.46
N THR A 75 8.24 30.02 4.41
CA THR A 75 7.26 28.95 4.69
C THR A 75 5.85 29.56 4.71
N PRO A 76 4.91 29.10 3.85
CA PRO A 76 3.55 29.60 3.91
C PRO A 76 2.91 29.24 5.26
N ASN A 77 2.18 30.18 5.87
CA ASN A 77 1.33 29.92 7.00
C ASN A 77 0.25 28.90 6.57
N GLN A 78 -0.05 27.92 7.41
CA GLN A 78 -0.99 26.80 7.15
C GLN A 78 -2.28 27.29 6.47
N SER A 79 -2.89 28.36 6.98
CA SER A 79 -4.10 28.98 6.41
C SER A 79 -3.88 29.56 4.98
N ALA A 80 -2.66 30.00 4.66
CA ALA A 80 -2.36 30.56 3.34
C ALA A 80 -2.18 29.47 2.28
N ALA A 81 -1.60 28.32 2.61
CA ALA A 81 -1.47 27.19 1.69
C ALA A 81 -2.84 26.55 1.40
N GLU A 82 -3.66 26.34 2.41
CA GLU A 82 -5.01 25.80 2.25
C GLU A 82 -5.93 26.74 1.44
N GLN A 83 -5.86 28.04 1.68
CA GLN A 83 -6.57 29.04 0.89
C GLN A 83 -6.05 29.08 -0.56
N ALA A 84 -4.73 28.92 -0.75
CA ALA A 84 -4.13 28.93 -2.07
C ALA A 84 -4.57 27.75 -2.97
N VAL A 85 -5.00 26.62 -2.39
CA VAL A 85 -5.51 25.47 -3.14
C VAL A 85 -7.04 25.47 -3.30
N GLY A 86 -7.76 26.45 -2.75
CA GLY A 86 -9.21 26.58 -2.88
C GLY A 86 -10.02 25.85 -1.81
N GLY A 87 -9.37 25.45 -0.72
CA GLY A 87 -9.97 24.63 0.36
C GLY A 87 -9.95 23.13 0.05
N ARG A 88 -10.39 22.33 1.02
CA ARG A 88 -10.44 20.87 0.89
C ARG A 88 -11.67 20.41 0.11
N ILE A 89 -11.51 19.35 -0.65
CA ILE A 89 -12.61 18.64 -1.31
C ILE A 89 -13.19 17.62 -0.32
N ALA A 90 -14.51 17.60 -0.18
CA ALA A 90 -15.18 16.57 0.62
C ALA A 90 -14.93 15.17 0.04
N MET A 91 -14.75 14.19 0.93
CA MET A 91 -14.54 12.81 0.51
C MET A 91 -15.74 12.31 -0.31
N PRO A 92 -15.53 11.86 -1.56
CA PRO A 92 -16.61 11.29 -2.37
C PRO A 92 -17.16 10.01 -1.74
N ASP A 93 -18.48 9.79 -1.86
CA ASP A 93 -19.12 8.54 -1.42
C ASP A 93 -18.51 7.33 -2.13
N HIS A 94 -18.09 7.51 -3.38
CA HIS A 94 -17.43 6.50 -4.20
C HIS A 94 -16.21 7.09 -4.90
N VAL A 95 -15.01 6.78 -4.39
CA VAL A 95 -13.73 7.25 -4.93
C VAL A 95 -13.39 6.50 -6.22
N ARG A 96 -13.12 7.23 -7.30
CA ARG A 96 -12.69 6.68 -8.60
C ARG A 96 -11.46 7.45 -9.05
N GLY A 97 -10.30 6.85 -8.94
CA GLY A 97 -9.07 7.59 -9.18
C GLY A 97 -7.92 6.75 -9.69
N VAL A 98 -6.78 7.41 -9.79
CA VAL A 98 -5.52 6.84 -10.26
C VAL A 98 -4.37 7.23 -9.34
N HIS A 99 -3.33 6.38 -9.33
CA HIS A 99 -2.03 6.69 -8.74
C HIS A 99 -1.21 7.60 -9.65
N VAL A 100 -0.51 8.56 -9.07
CA VAL A 100 0.42 9.47 -9.76
C VAL A 100 1.72 9.55 -9.00
N THR A 101 2.82 9.14 -9.62
CA THR A 101 4.15 9.32 -9.06
C THR A 101 4.51 10.80 -8.98
N SER A 102 5.43 11.17 -8.08
CA SER A 102 5.95 12.53 -7.99
C SER A 102 6.48 13.04 -9.34
N TYR A 103 7.18 12.19 -10.08
CA TYR A 103 7.73 12.53 -11.41
C TYR A 103 6.63 12.70 -12.47
N ALA A 104 5.55 11.92 -12.39
CA ALA A 104 4.42 12.13 -13.30
C ALA A 104 3.69 13.44 -13.01
N ALA A 105 3.54 13.82 -11.73
CA ALA A 105 2.97 15.09 -11.32
C ALA A 105 3.80 16.29 -11.82
N ALA A 106 5.12 16.13 -11.97
CA ALA A 106 6.05 17.13 -12.50
C ALA A 106 6.07 17.21 -14.04
N SER A 107 5.66 16.14 -14.72
CA SER A 107 5.74 16.00 -16.18
C SER A 107 4.44 16.39 -16.88
N PRO A 108 4.36 17.49 -17.62
CA PRO A 108 3.16 17.81 -18.39
C PRO A 108 2.73 16.68 -19.33
N ALA A 109 3.67 15.96 -19.93
CA ALA A 109 3.38 14.87 -20.86
C ALA A 109 2.64 13.70 -20.19
N LEU A 110 2.82 13.46 -18.88
CA LEU A 110 2.14 12.43 -18.11
C LEU A 110 0.94 13.00 -17.33
N PHE A 111 1.07 14.21 -16.78
CA PHE A 111 0.06 14.79 -15.92
C PHE A 111 -1.16 15.29 -16.69
N GLU A 112 -0.97 15.90 -17.91
CA GLU A 112 -2.10 16.39 -18.71
C GLU A 112 -3.08 15.30 -19.14
N PRO A 113 -2.64 14.13 -19.64
CA PRO A 113 -3.56 13.03 -19.92
C PRO A 113 -4.34 12.54 -18.69
N ILE A 114 -3.69 12.53 -17.50
CA ILE A 114 -4.35 12.16 -16.24
C ILE A 114 -5.40 13.22 -15.88
N MET A 115 -5.07 14.50 -15.95
CA MET A 115 -6.02 15.57 -15.65
C MET A 115 -7.21 15.60 -16.61
N ALA A 116 -7.05 15.15 -17.85
CA ALA A 116 -8.16 15.00 -18.79
C ALA A 116 -9.18 13.93 -18.36
N LEU A 117 -8.81 12.97 -17.50
CA LEU A 117 -9.74 11.99 -16.92
C LEU A 117 -10.71 12.61 -15.90
N ALA A 118 -10.43 13.81 -15.42
CA ALA A 118 -11.29 14.57 -14.50
C ALA A 118 -12.52 15.19 -15.18
N ASP A 119 -12.63 15.10 -16.52
CA ASP A 119 -13.85 15.54 -17.21
C ASP A 119 -15.07 14.81 -16.58
N PRO A 120 -16.13 15.53 -16.17
CA PRO A 120 -17.33 14.92 -15.60
C PRO A 120 -17.96 13.83 -16.46
N LYS A 121 -17.77 13.88 -17.80
CA LYS A 121 -18.23 12.84 -18.72
C LYS A 121 -17.41 11.55 -18.63
N VAL A 122 -16.16 11.64 -18.16
CA VAL A 122 -15.26 10.50 -17.96
C VAL A 122 -15.45 9.91 -16.57
N GLY A 123 -15.52 10.73 -15.53
CA GLY A 123 -15.97 10.34 -14.19
C GLY A 123 -14.88 10.00 -13.19
N MET A 124 -13.61 10.32 -13.45
CA MET A 124 -12.57 10.31 -12.41
C MET A 124 -12.82 11.46 -11.41
N ASN A 125 -12.82 11.18 -10.12
CA ASN A 125 -13.08 12.15 -9.06
C ASN A 125 -12.00 12.21 -7.98
N ALA A 126 -10.93 11.43 -8.12
CA ALA A 126 -9.83 11.42 -7.15
C ALA A 126 -8.48 11.20 -7.84
N ILE A 127 -7.42 11.68 -7.19
CA ILE A 127 -6.04 11.48 -7.63
C ILE A 127 -5.17 11.21 -6.39
N GLN A 128 -4.42 10.12 -6.42
CA GLN A 128 -3.44 9.83 -5.38
C GLN A 128 -2.05 10.21 -5.90
N ILE A 129 -1.31 11.02 -5.12
CA ILE A 129 -0.02 11.57 -5.53
C ILE A 129 1.04 11.17 -4.49
N ASP A 130 2.21 10.74 -4.96
CA ASP A 130 3.35 10.43 -4.09
C ASP A 130 3.91 11.70 -3.46
N VAL A 131 3.88 11.73 -2.12
CA VAL A 131 4.52 12.74 -1.27
C VAL A 131 5.87 12.22 -0.77
N LYS A 132 5.91 10.99 -0.27
CA LYS A 132 7.13 10.28 0.10
C LYS A 132 7.08 8.88 -0.53
N ASP A 133 8.06 8.58 -1.38
CA ASP A 133 8.11 7.36 -2.16
C ASP A 133 8.79 6.17 -1.43
N GLU A 134 8.86 5.02 -2.08
CA GLU A 134 9.47 3.78 -1.55
C GLU A 134 10.99 3.81 -1.44
N ARG A 135 11.66 4.84 -1.96
CA ARG A 135 13.08 5.10 -1.73
C ARG A 135 13.30 5.96 -0.50
N GLY A 136 12.25 6.59 0.03
CA GLY A 136 12.28 7.54 1.12
C GLY A 136 12.39 9.00 0.66
N GLU A 137 12.32 9.26 -0.64
CA GLU A 137 12.37 10.62 -1.20
C GLU A 137 11.07 11.38 -0.91
N ILE A 138 11.18 12.60 -0.37
CA ILE A 138 10.09 13.55 -0.27
C ILE A 138 10.09 14.41 -1.53
N ALA A 139 8.97 14.43 -2.23
CA ALA A 139 8.87 14.97 -3.59
C ALA A 139 9.06 16.49 -3.71
N PHE A 140 9.11 17.23 -2.60
CA PHE A 140 9.22 18.68 -2.57
C PHE A 140 9.95 19.16 -1.32
N SER A 141 10.37 20.43 -1.32
CA SER A 141 11.01 21.05 -0.17
C SER A 141 10.12 20.98 1.07
N THR A 142 10.69 20.58 2.19
CA THR A 142 9.95 20.35 3.43
C THR A 142 10.60 21.11 4.61
N PRO A 143 9.81 21.62 5.58
CA PRO A 143 10.36 22.21 6.81
C PRO A 143 10.88 21.16 7.81
N ILE A 144 10.61 19.88 7.59
CA ILE A 144 10.91 18.77 8.52
C ILE A 144 12.44 18.62 8.68
N PRO A 145 12.99 18.74 9.92
CA PRO A 145 14.43 18.72 10.13
C PRO A 145 15.11 17.48 9.58
N LEU A 146 14.63 16.30 9.92
CA LEU A 146 15.21 15.03 9.46
C LEU A 146 15.10 14.86 7.93
N GLY A 147 14.03 15.37 7.31
CA GLY A 147 13.90 15.37 5.86
C GLY A 147 14.95 16.23 5.15
N LYS A 148 15.36 17.35 5.78
CA LYS A 148 16.47 18.21 5.28
C LYS A 148 17.83 17.59 5.54
N GLU A 149 18.08 17.17 6.77
CA GLU A 149 19.38 16.64 7.23
C GLU A 149 19.75 15.36 6.50
N SER A 150 18.78 14.50 6.23
CA SER A 150 18.98 13.24 5.49
C SER A 150 19.18 13.42 3.99
N GLY A 151 18.85 14.59 3.43
CA GLY A 151 18.83 14.81 1.99
C GLY A 151 17.65 14.12 1.27
N ALA A 152 16.62 13.72 2.01
CA ALA A 152 15.45 13.03 1.46
C ALA A 152 14.59 13.95 0.57
N HIS A 153 14.57 15.25 0.83
CA HIS A 153 13.75 16.18 0.05
C HIS A 153 14.31 16.40 -1.36
N GLN A 154 13.43 16.36 -2.34
CA GLN A 154 13.73 16.57 -3.75
C GLN A 154 12.75 17.65 -4.28
N ASP A 155 13.21 18.59 -5.05
CA ASP A 155 12.34 19.61 -5.66
C ASP A 155 11.76 19.09 -6.98
N VAL A 156 10.93 18.02 -6.90
CA VAL A 156 10.36 17.35 -8.08
C VAL A 156 9.16 18.12 -8.62
N TYR A 157 8.22 18.52 -7.77
CA TYR A 157 7.05 19.31 -8.16
C TYR A 157 6.65 20.34 -7.11
N GLU A 158 5.88 21.35 -7.51
CA GLU A 158 5.32 22.38 -6.64
C GLU A 158 3.96 21.91 -6.09
N PRO A 159 3.86 21.48 -4.81
CA PRO A 159 2.65 20.82 -4.30
C PRO A 159 1.42 21.72 -4.36
N VAL A 160 1.53 23.00 -3.96
CA VAL A 160 0.40 23.95 -3.99
C VAL A 160 -0.14 24.16 -5.41
N LYS A 161 0.73 24.18 -6.41
CA LYS A 161 0.32 24.33 -7.81
C LYS A 161 -0.42 23.10 -8.32
N VAL A 162 0.08 21.90 -8.00
CA VAL A 162 -0.54 20.64 -8.40
C VAL A 162 -1.90 20.48 -7.71
N LEU A 163 -1.98 20.73 -6.39
CA LEU A 163 -3.22 20.64 -5.62
C LEU A 163 -4.28 21.65 -6.09
N ARG A 164 -3.90 22.91 -6.29
CA ARG A 164 -4.82 23.93 -6.84
C ARG A 164 -5.44 23.47 -8.15
N ARG A 165 -4.63 22.88 -9.01
CA ARG A 165 -5.09 22.40 -10.31
C ARG A 165 -6.04 21.20 -10.17
N ALA A 166 -5.71 20.26 -9.28
CA ALA A 166 -6.56 19.10 -8.99
C ALA A 166 -7.90 19.54 -8.38
N HIS A 167 -7.87 20.44 -7.38
CA HIS A 167 -9.09 20.95 -6.72
C HIS A 167 -9.94 21.79 -7.70
N ALA A 168 -9.32 22.60 -8.57
CA ALA A 168 -10.05 23.35 -9.61
C ALA A 168 -10.77 22.41 -10.61
N ALA A 169 -10.28 21.18 -10.77
CA ALA A 169 -10.92 20.15 -11.57
C ALA A 169 -11.91 19.28 -10.75
N GLY A 170 -12.15 19.60 -9.47
CA GLY A 170 -13.04 18.86 -8.59
C GLY A 170 -12.49 17.51 -8.10
N LEU A 171 -11.17 17.29 -8.19
CA LEU A 171 -10.53 16.04 -7.79
C LEU A 171 -10.20 16.02 -6.28
N TYR A 172 -10.67 14.99 -5.59
CA TYR A 172 -10.26 14.63 -4.24
C TYR A 172 -8.79 14.17 -4.24
N THR A 173 -7.95 14.77 -3.41
CA THR A 173 -6.50 14.57 -3.44
C THR A 173 -6.02 13.71 -2.28
N ILE A 174 -5.29 12.64 -2.59
CA ILE A 174 -4.78 11.66 -1.63
C ILE A 174 -3.25 11.71 -1.64
N ALA A 175 -2.64 12.08 -0.51
CA ALA A 175 -1.19 12.06 -0.32
C ALA A 175 -0.72 10.64 0.03
N ARG A 176 0.09 10.01 -0.80
CA ARG A 176 0.74 8.74 -0.44
C ARG A 176 2.05 9.01 0.30
N VAL A 177 2.16 8.44 1.50
CA VAL A 177 3.33 8.53 2.37
C VAL A 177 3.83 7.13 2.69
N VAL A 178 4.96 6.75 2.13
CA VAL A 178 5.65 5.49 2.48
C VAL A 178 6.25 5.60 3.88
N VAL A 179 5.98 4.60 4.74
CA VAL A 179 6.28 4.69 6.18
C VAL A 179 7.65 4.12 6.51
N PHE A 180 7.77 2.79 6.55
CA PHE A 180 8.95 2.15 7.15
C PHE A 180 10.09 1.87 6.17
N GLN A 181 9.83 1.70 4.88
CA GLN A 181 10.91 1.63 3.88
C GLN A 181 11.45 3.03 3.59
N ASP A 182 12.74 3.24 3.85
CA ASP A 182 13.35 4.56 3.74
C ASP A 182 14.86 4.44 3.56
N GLY A 183 15.38 4.97 2.45
CA GLY A 183 16.80 4.95 2.13
C GLY A 183 17.61 6.11 2.69
N TYR A 184 16.97 7.08 3.36
CA TYR A 184 17.59 8.34 3.80
C TYR A 184 17.58 8.48 5.34
N ALA A 185 16.40 8.53 5.93
CA ALA A 185 16.24 8.83 7.35
C ALA A 185 17.00 7.84 8.27
N PRO A 186 16.98 6.50 8.04
CA PRO A 186 17.76 5.57 8.86
C PRO A 186 19.26 5.74 8.77
N GLN A 187 19.78 6.35 7.70
CA GLN A 187 21.19 6.64 7.53
C GLN A 187 21.60 7.92 8.26
N ALA A 188 20.72 8.93 8.27
CA ALA A 188 20.95 10.20 8.95
C ALA A 188 20.74 10.07 10.47
N ASP A 189 19.72 9.34 10.91
CA ASP A 189 19.49 9.00 12.32
C ASP A 189 19.45 7.49 12.53
N PRO A 190 20.59 6.85 12.79
CA PRO A 190 20.65 5.42 13.06
C PRO A 190 19.92 4.96 14.32
N SER A 191 19.46 5.87 15.19
CA SER A 191 18.71 5.50 16.40
C SER A 191 17.28 5.04 16.12
N ILE A 192 16.74 5.40 14.95
CA ILE A 192 15.40 5.00 14.48
C ILE A 192 15.44 3.88 13.41
N ALA A 193 16.65 3.44 13.07
CA ALA A 193 16.88 2.48 12.01
C ALA A 193 16.64 1.03 12.42
N LEU A 194 16.10 0.25 11.51
CA LEU A 194 16.12 -1.21 11.64
C LEU A 194 17.55 -1.74 11.49
N ARG A 195 17.97 -2.60 12.42
CA ARG A 195 19.35 -3.11 12.48
C ARG A 195 19.40 -4.61 12.28
N THR A 196 20.59 -5.07 11.92
CA THR A 196 20.95 -6.49 11.97
C THR A 196 21.38 -6.88 13.39
N THR A 197 21.42 -8.18 13.66
CA THR A 197 21.99 -8.74 14.91
C THR A 197 23.45 -8.37 15.13
N SER A 198 24.20 -7.99 14.08
CA SER A 198 25.56 -7.47 14.18
C SER A 198 25.63 -5.95 14.45
N GLY A 199 24.47 -5.26 14.52
CA GLY A 199 24.38 -3.83 14.76
C GLY A 199 24.46 -2.94 13.51
N ALA A 200 24.68 -3.50 12.32
CA ALA A 200 24.68 -2.76 11.07
C ALA A 200 23.23 -2.32 10.70
N LEU A 201 23.09 -1.31 9.82
CA LEU A 201 21.80 -0.98 9.25
C LEU A 201 21.28 -2.15 8.41
N TRP A 202 20.07 -2.60 8.69
CA TRP A 202 19.44 -3.63 7.87
C TRP A 202 18.98 -3.03 6.54
N LYS A 203 19.15 -3.80 5.47
CA LYS A 203 18.76 -3.42 4.11
C LYS A 203 17.98 -4.55 3.46
N ASN A 204 17.00 -4.18 2.65
CA ASN A 204 16.28 -5.13 1.82
C ASN A 204 17.14 -5.58 0.61
N ASP A 205 16.60 -6.45 -0.26
CA ASP A 205 17.28 -6.98 -1.45
C ASP A 205 17.66 -5.89 -2.46
N LEU A 206 17.03 -4.70 -2.38
CA LEU A 206 17.36 -3.53 -3.20
C LEU A 206 18.42 -2.60 -2.57
N GLY A 207 18.93 -2.95 -1.39
CA GLY A 207 19.87 -2.13 -0.64
C GLY A 207 19.25 -0.95 0.09
N ILE A 208 17.91 -0.87 0.17
CA ILE A 208 17.20 0.22 0.85
C ILE A 208 17.09 -0.11 2.34
N THR A 209 17.44 0.86 3.19
CA THR A 209 17.30 0.79 4.64
C THR A 209 15.83 0.88 5.07
N TRP A 210 15.57 0.59 6.35
CA TRP A 210 14.23 0.64 6.93
C TRP A 210 14.26 1.33 8.28
N LEU A 211 13.18 2.05 8.59
CA LEU A 211 12.85 2.45 9.96
C LEU A 211 12.41 1.22 10.75
N ASP A 212 12.77 1.15 12.04
CA ASP A 212 12.33 0.05 12.90
C ASP A 212 10.86 0.24 13.30
N PRO A 213 9.94 -0.63 12.84
CA PRO A 213 8.52 -0.49 13.17
C PRO A 213 8.24 -0.59 14.68
N THR A 214 9.11 -1.25 15.45
CA THR A 214 8.94 -1.44 16.89
C THR A 214 9.46 -0.26 17.73
N ASN A 215 10.22 0.65 17.13
CA ASN A 215 10.71 1.85 17.76
C ASN A 215 9.73 3.03 17.55
N GLU A 216 9.02 3.41 18.59
CA GLU A 216 8.00 4.48 18.49
C GLU A 216 8.57 5.86 18.10
N LYS A 217 9.88 6.11 18.34
CA LYS A 217 10.55 7.32 17.85
C LYS A 217 10.64 7.37 16.31
N ALA A 218 10.75 6.20 15.69
CA ALA A 218 10.77 6.10 14.23
C ALA A 218 9.44 6.51 13.59
N TRP A 219 8.34 6.49 14.35
CA TRP A 219 7.01 6.84 13.84
C TRP A 219 6.83 8.35 13.63
N ASP A 220 7.56 9.16 14.38
CA ASP A 220 7.38 10.62 14.36
C ASP A 220 7.74 11.21 13.00
N TYR A 221 8.77 10.68 12.34
CA TYR A 221 9.19 11.18 11.03
C TYR A 221 8.13 11.04 9.93
N PRO A 222 7.60 9.86 9.60
CA PRO A 222 6.55 9.74 8.59
C PRO A 222 5.24 10.44 9.01
N ILE A 223 4.95 10.57 10.31
CA ILE A 223 3.81 11.36 10.79
C ILE A 223 4.03 12.86 10.53
N GLN A 224 5.22 13.40 10.74
CA GLN A 224 5.55 14.79 10.40
C GLN A 224 5.42 15.05 8.88
N VAL A 225 5.87 14.10 8.04
CA VAL A 225 5.67 14.20 6.58
C VAL A 225 4.17 14.26 6.24
N ALA A 226 3.37 13.41 6.88
CA ALA A 226 1.93 13.36 6.70
C ALA A 226 1.23 14.66 7.17
N GLN A 227 1.66 15.22 8.32
CA GLN A 227 1.16 16.49 8.82
C GLN A 227 1.46 17.63 7.85
N TYR A 228 2.67 17.68 7.31
CA TYR A 228 3.02 18.70 6.34
C TYR A 228 2.23 18.57 5.04
N ALA A 229 1.97 17.35 4.56
CA ALA A 229 1.08 17.13 3.42
C ALA A 229 -0.35 17.61 3.70
N ALA A 230 -0.85 17.38 4.92
CA ALA A 230 -2.13 17.91 5.36
C ALA A 230 -2.15 19.45 5.38
N GLU A 231 -1.10 20.08 5.88
CA GLU A 231 -0.93 21.54 5.88
C GLU A 231 -0.92 22.14 4.47
N LEU A 232 -0.37 21.42 3.50
CA LEU A 232 -0.36 21.83 2.08
C LEU A 232 -1.73 21.77 1.41
N GLY A 233 -2.71 21.08 2.02
CA GLY A 233 -4.09 21.03 1.53
C GLY A 233 -4.51 19.72 0.88
N PHE A 234 -3.78 18.63 1.05
CA PHE A 234 -4.28 17.30 0.67
C PHE A 234 -5.51 16.92 1.49
N ASP A 235 -6.48 16.27 0.86
CA ASP A 235 -7.76 15.92 1.48
C ASP A 235 -7.68 14.63 2.30
N GLU A 236 -6.79 13.71 1.91
CA GLU A 236 -6.58 12.41 2.56
C GLU A 236 -5.08 12.10 2.63
N ILE A 237 -4.65 11.48 3.73
CA ILE A 237 -3.31 10.91 3.90
C ILE A 237 -3.41 9.40 3.84
N MET A 238 -2.73 8.80 2.88
CA MET A 238 -2.61 7.34 2.71
C MET A 238 -1.22 6.88 3.12
N PHE A 239 -1.14 6.05 4.15
CA PHE A 239 0.09 5.40 4.56
C PHE A 239 0.33 4.11 3.79
N ASP A 240 1.49 4.01 3.13
CA ASP A 240 1.94 2.80 2.44
C ASP A 240 3.21 2.25 3.07
N TYR A 241 3.60 1.00 2.76
CA TYR A 241 4.70 0.29 3.42
C TYR A 241 4.59 0.34 4.96
N VAL A 242 3.38 0.44 5.47
CA VAL A 242 3.02 0.38 6.89
C VAL A 242 2.95 -1.09 7.32
N ARG A 243 4.11 -1.72 7.35
CA ARG A 243 4.30 -3.16 7.53
C ARG A 243 5.73 -3.50 7.95
N TYR A 244 5.91 -4.72 8.43
CA TYR A 244 7.25 -5.29 8.58
C TYR A 244 7.85 -5.65 7.21
N PRO A 245 9.18 -5.67 7.06
CA PRO A 245 9.82 -6.04 5.81
C PRO A 245 9.53 -7.49 5.43
N THR A 246 9.45 -7.74 4.11
CA THR A 246 9.18 -9.06 3.51
C THR A 246 10.24 -9.52 2.54
N ASP A 247 11.09 -8.61 2.12
CA ASP A 247 12.18 -8.75 1.18
C ASP A 247 13.51 -8.52 1.90
N GLY A 248 14.55 -9.24 1.53
CA GLY A 248 15.81 -9.30 2.24
C GLY A 248 15.88 -10.39 3.31
N ASP A 249 17.05 -10.55 3.93
CA ASP A 249 17.26 -11.57 4.97
C ASP A 249 16.65 -11.14 6.30
N ALA A 250 15.38 -11.45 6.48
CA ALA A 250 14.64 -11.16 7.71
C ALA A 250 15.17 -11.91 8.94
N SER A 251 15.98 -12.98 8.77
CA SER A 251 16.55 -13.75 9.89
C SER A 251 17.65 -12.98 10.61
N THR A 252 18.23 -11.98 9.96
CA THR A 252 19.30 -11.13 10.53
C THR A 252 18.75 -9.91 11.28
N ILE A 253 17.44 -9.67 11.25
CA ILE A 253 16.86 -8.46 11.86
C ILE A 253 16.89 -8.54 13.39
N ALA A 254 17.34 -7.44 14.01
CA ALA A 254 17.23 -7.17 15.44
C ALA A 254 16.26 -5.99 15.64
N PHE A 255 15.04 -6.29 16.08
CA PHE A 255 14.05 -5.27 16.42
C PHE A 255 14.35 -4.66 17.79
N ALA A 256 14.06 -3.36 17.97
CA ALA A 256 14.21 -2.68 19.26
C ALA A 256 13.26 -3.26 20.34
N ASP A 257 12.04 -3.65 19.97
CA ASP A 257 11.12 -4.39 20.83
C ASP A 257 10.62 -5.66 20.13
N PRO A 258 11.37 -6.78 20.24
CA PRO A 258 10.99 -8.04 19.58
C PRO A 258 9.79 -8.74 20.24
N GLY A 259 9.41 -8.34 21.45
CA GLY A 259 8.30 -8.96 22.21
C GLY A 259 6.93 -8.47 21.81
N ARG A 260 6.82 -7.32 21.17
CA ARG A 260 5.54 -6.74 20.75
C ARG A 260 4.98 -7.47 19.52
N PRO A 261 3.73 -7.95 19.56
CA PRO A 261 3.12 -8.58 18.41
C PRO A 261 3.06 -7.62 17.20
N ARG A 262 3.48 -8.09 16.03
CA ARG A 262 3.57 -7.24 14.81
C ARG A 262 2.27 -6.53 14.47
N GLN A 263 1.14 -7.20 14.65
CA GLN A 263 -0.19 -6.62 14.41
C GLN A 263 -0.50 -5.47 15.39
N ASP A 264 -0.05 -5.56 16.64
CA ASP A 264 -0.26 -4.51 17.63
C ASP A 264 0.64 -3.30 17.36
N THR A 265 1.86 -3.54 16.89
CA THR A 265 2.79 -2.49 16.45
C THR A 265 2.19 -1.64 15.32
N ILE A 266 1.80 -2.28 14.21
CA ILE A 266 1.24 -1.57 13.05
C ILE A 266 -0.10 -0.91 13.40
N THR A 267 -0.94 -1.58 14.19
CA THR A 267 -2.19 -1.00 14.68
C THR A 267 -1.94 0.25 15.54
N ALA A 268 -0.94 0.22 16.43
CA ALA A 268 -0.62 1.36 17.29
C ALA A 268 -0.07 2.54 16.50
N PHE A 269 0.81 2.30 15.51
CA PHE A 269 1.27 3.34 14.59
C PHE A 269 0.09 4.04 13.90
N LEU A 270 -0.79 3.27 13.27
CA LEU A 270 -1.93 3.83 12.54
C LEU A 270 -2.94 4.54 13.45
N LYS A 271 -3.11 4.08 14.70
CA LYS A 271 -3.91 4.79 15.71
C LYS A 271 -3.27 6.12 16.09
N LYS A 272 -1.94 6.17 16.36
CA LYS A 272 -1.21 7.41 16.65
C LYS A 272 -1.31 8.38 15.49
N ALA A 273 -1.04 7.93 14.27
CA ALA A 273 -1.13 8.74 13.06
C ALA A 273 -2.54 9.31 12.85
N SER A 274 -3.57 8.46 12.99
CA SER A 274 -4.97 8.87 12.84
C SER A 274 -5.38 9.90 13.91
N ALA A 275 -4.99 9.70 15.17
CA ALA A 275 -5.27 10.65 16.25
C ALA A 275 -4.55 12.00 16.06
N THR A 276 -3.39 12.00 15.40
CA THR A 276 -2.61 13.21 15.11
C THR A 276 -3.20 14.00 13.92
N LEU A 277 -3.66 13.29 12.87
CA LEU A 277 -4.02 13.92 11.60
C LEU A 277 -5.51 14.31 11.51
N LYS A 278 -6.43 13.50 12.02
CA LYS A 278 -7.88 13.78 11.93
C LYS A 278 -8.29 15.15 12.50
N PRO A 279 -7.70 15.65 13.61
CA PRO A 279 -7.99 17.00 14.08
C PRO A 279 -7.61 18.11 13.10
N GLN A 280 -6.75 17.82 12.10
CA GLN A 280 -6.40 18.76 11.03
C GLN A 280 -7.42 18.76 9.89
N GLY A 281 -8.51 18.01 10.00
CA GLY A 281 -9.57 17.94 8.99
C GLY A 281 -9.26 17.08 7.77
N VAL A 282 -8.22 16.21 7.84
CA VAL A 282 -7.91 15.28 6.77
C VAL A 282 -8.43 13.87 7.06
N HIS A 283 -8.78 13.12 6.02
CA HIS A 283 -9.05 11.70 6.13
C HIS A 283 -7.74 10.90 6.21
N VAL A 284 -7.78 9.75 6.89
CA VAL A 284 -6.61 8.89 7.09
C VAL A 284 -6.90 7.49 6.60
N SER A 285 -6.05 7.00 5.73
CA SER A 285 -6.15 5.68 5.12
C SER A 285 -4.79 4.94 5.08
N ALA A 286 -4.80 3.69 4.66
CA ALA A 286 -3.59 2.90 4.49
C ALA A 286 -3.71 1.92 3.32
N ALA A 287 -2.60 1.71 2.62
CA ALA A 287 -2.46 0.66 1.63
C ALA A 287 -1.98 -0.64 2.30
N PHE A 288 -2.69 -1.73 2.04
CA PHE A 288 -2.40 -3.05 2.62
C PHE A 288 -2.22 -4.09 1.52
N PHE A 289 -1.47 -5.14 1.80
CA PHE A 289 -1.40 -6.28 0.90
C PHE A 289 -2.80 -6.89 0.70
N GLY A 290 -3.12 -7.25 -0.54
CA GLY A 290 -4.43 -7.79 -0.90
C GLY A 290 -4.83 -9.02 -0.09
N LEU A 291 -3.86 -9.86 0.29
CA LEU A 291 -4.06 -11.05 1.11
C LEU A 291 -4.13 -10.79 2.63
N ALA A 292 -3.94 -9.56 3.11
CA ALA A 292 -3.91 -9.27 4.56
C ALA A 292 -5.25 -9.57 5.27
N ALA A 293 -6.35 -9.62 4.53
CA ALA A 293 -7.65 -10.04 5.06
C ALA A 293 -7.86 -11.57 5.05
N THR A 294 -7.13 -12.27 4.18
CA THR A 294 -7.25 -13.72 3.96
C THR A 294 -6.33 -14.50 4.88
N ASP A 295 -5.06 -14.09 4.96
CA ASP A 295 -3.98 -14.79 5.66
C ASP A 295 -3.18 -13.84 6.57
N ASP A 296 -2.63 -14.39 7.65
CA ASP A 296 -1.59 -13.71 8.42
C ASP A 296 -0.25 -13.86 7.67
N LEU A 297 0.16 -12.77 7.03
CA LEU A 297 1.39 -12.71 6.26
C LEU A 297 2.64 -12.47 7.12
N GLY A 298 2.47 -12.32 8.43
CA GLY A 298 3.55 -11.99 9.36
C GLY A 298 4.10 -10.56 9.21
N ILE A 299 3.39 -9.69 8.52
CA ILE A 299 3.80 -8.29 8.24
C ILE A 299 3.14 -7.26 9.14
N GLY A 300 2.28 -7.70 10.05
CA GLY A 300 1.60 -6.85 11.01
C GLY A 300 0.32 -6.18 10.50
N GLN A 301 -0.06 -6.38 9.27
CA GLN A 301 -1.30 -5.82 8.72
C GLN A 301 -2.51 -6.64 9.15
N TRP A 302 -3.38 -6.06 9.98
CA TRP A 302 -4.58 -6.71 10.50
C TRP A 302 -5.81 -5.79 10.37
N PRO A 303 -6.53 -5.85 9.24
CA PRO A 303 -7.63 -4.92 8.93
C PRO A 303 -8.70 -4.83 10.01
N GLY A 304 -9.07 -5.95 10.63
CA GLY A 304 -10.12 -6.01 11.64
C GLY A 304 -9.85 -5.16 12.90
N LYS A 305 -8.57 -4.89 13.24
CA LYS A 305 -8.20 -4.02 14.37
C LYS A 305 -8.33 -2.53 14.03
N LEU A 306 -8.47 -2.16 12.76
CA LEU A 306 -8.43 -0.79 12.25
C LEU A 306 -9.78 -0.31 11.72
N ARG A 307 -10.78 -1.18 11.68
CA ARG A 307 -12.09 -0.95 11.06
C ARG A 307 -12.86 0.30 11.54
N ASN A 308 -12.49 0.87 12.69
CA ASN A 308 -13.07 2.11 13.26
C ASN A 308 -11.97 3.16 13.52
N THR A 309 -10.77 2.98 13.00
CA THR A 309 -9.63 3.90 13.19
C THR A 309 -9.36 4.68 11.91
N LEU A 310 -9.28 3.97 10.80
CA LEU A 310 -9.07 4.54 9.47
C LEU A 310 -10.40 4.89 8.81
N ASP A 311 -10.38 5.89 7.93
CA ASP A 311 -11.53 6.26 7.10
C ASP A 311 -11.64 5.33 5.90
N ALA A 312 -10.49 4.90 5.35
CA ALA A 312 -10.43 3.93 4.27
C ALA A 312 -9.20 3.00 4.36
N VAL A 313 -9.29 1.85 3.72
CA VAL A 313 -8.16 0.97 3.44
C VAL A 313 -8.10 0.67 1.94
N TYR A 314 -6.89 0.62 1.40
CA TYR A 314 -6.63 0.35 -0.01
C TYR A 314 -5.90 -1.00 -0.14
N PRO A 315 -6.63 -2.12 -0.23
CA PRO A 315 -5.99 -3.40 -0.49
C PRO A 315 -5.41 -3.45 -1.91
N MET A 316 -4.15 -3.83 -2.02
CA MET A 316 -3.45 -4.05 -3.28
C MET A 316 -3.90 -5.36 -3.90
N ILE A 317 -5.04 -5.35 -4.60
CA ILE A 317 -5.59 -6.54 -5.24
C ILE A 317 -5.18 -6.54 -6.72
N TYR A 318 -3.98 -7.04 -6.98
CA TYR A 318 -3.44 -7.18 -8.33
C TYR A 318 -3.53 -8.65 -8.75
N PRO A 319 -4.45 -9.04 -9.64
CA PRO A 319 -4.71 -10.45 -9.93
C PRO A 319 -3.48 -11.22 -10.40
N SER A 320 -2.57 -10.60 -11.17
CA SER A 320 -1.33 -11.24 -11.63
C SER A 320 -0.30 -11.53 -10.51
N HIS A 321 -0.51 -11.00 -9.29
CA HIS A 321 0.36 -11.24 -8.14
C HIS A 321 -0.10 -12.42 -7.28
N PHE A 322 -1.28 -12.97 -7.53
CA PHE A 322 -1.76 -14.13 -6.81
C PHE A 322 -1.27 -15.42 -7.49
N THR A 323 -0.95 -16.40 -6.68
CA THR A 323 -0.52 -17.71 -7.17
C THR A 323 -1.72 -18.51 -7.71
N ASP A 324 -1.45 -19.42 -8.64
CA ASP A 324 -2.44 -20.38 -9.12
C ASP A 324 -3.11 -21.10 -7.94
N GLY A 325 -4.41 -21.25 -8.00
CA GLY A 325 -5.23 -21.83 -6.94
C GLY A 325 -5.59 -20.88 -5.78
N GLN A 326 -5.11 -19.62 -5.77
CA GLN A 326 -5.52 -18.65 -4.75
C GLN A 326 -7.03 -18.37 -4.84
N PHE A 327 -7.70 -18.27 -3.70
CA PHE A 327 -9.17 -18.16 -3.59
C PHE A 327 -9.95 -19.32 -4.22
N GLY A 328 -9.31 -20.45 -4.52
CA GLY A 328 -9.91 -21.56 -5.28
C GLY A 328 -10.04 -21.29 -6.78
N ILE A 329 -9.40 -20.25 -7.28
CA ILE A 329 -9.35 -19.88 -8.70
C ILE A 329 -8.08 -20.46 -9.31
N ASP A 330 -8.22 -21.23 -10.41
CA ASP A 330 -7.10 -21.93 -11.05
C ASP A 330 -5.99 -20.94 -11.45
N LYS A 331 -6.35 -19.90 -12.19
CA LYS A 331 -5.43 -18.84 -12.63
C LYS A 331 -5.98 -17.44 -12.32
N PRO A 332 -5.69 -16.90 -11.13
CA PRO A 332 -6.19 -15.58 -10.72
C PRO A 332 -5.82 -14.46 -11.69
N GLY A 333 -4.60 -14.49 -12.25
CA GLY A 333 -4.13 -13.49 -13.21
C GLY A 333 -4.95 -13.46 -14.50
N ASP A 334 -5.45 -14.60 -14.98
CA ASP A 334 -6.24 -14.71 -16.21
C ASP A 334 -7.75 -14.42 -15.98
N THR A 335 -8.17 -14.33 -14.73
CA THR A 335 -9.58 -14.15 -14.32
C THR A 335 -9.73 -12.98 -13.34
N PRO A 336 -9.49 -11.74 -13.79
CA PRO A 336 -9.41 -10.57 -12.91
C PRO A 336 -10.71 -10.30 -12.14
N GLY A 337 -11.87 -10.37 -12.78
CA GLY A 337 -13.16 -10.11 -12.13
C GLY A 337 -13.45 -11.06 -10.96
N PRO A 338 -13.46 -12.39 -11.18
CA PRO A 338 -13.60 -13.37 -10.09
C PRO A 338 -12.57 -13.20 -8.96
N THR A 339 -11.33 -12.88 -9.30
CA THR A 339 -10.24 -12.68 -8.33
C THR A 339 -10.50 -11.47 -7.43
N ILE A 340 -10.89 -10.33 -8.00
CA ILE A 340 -11.30 -9.14 -7.24
C ILE A 340 -12.48 -9.46 -6.33
N ALA A 341 -13.53 -10.13 -6.86
CA ALA A 341 -14.72 -10.45 -6.07
C ALA A 341 -14.40 -11.34 -4.86
N ALA A 342 -13.54 -12.34 -5.04
CA ALA A 342 -13.13 -13.24 -3.96
C ALA A 342 -12.32 -12.52 -2.88
N ALA A 343 -11.31 -11.73 -3.28
CA ALA A 343 -10.50 -10.94 -2.36
C ALA A 343 -11.36 -9.92 -1.60
N MET A 344 -12.24 -9.18 -2.28
CA MET A 344 -13.15 -8.21 -1.65
C MET A 344 -14.10 -8.87 -0.66
N SER A 345 -14.57 -10.10 -0.92
CA SER A 345 -15.39 -10.87 0.03
C SER A 345 -14.63 -11.13 1.34
N ASP A 346 -13.34 -11.49 1.27
CA ASP A 346 -12.51 -11.70 2.44
C ASP A 346 -12.29 -10.37 3.21
N TRP A 347 -12.05 -9.28 2.51
CA TRP A 347 -11.89 -7.95 3.10
C TRP A 347 -13.15 -7.50 3.83
N ARG A 348 -14.32 -7.61 3.21
CA ARG A 348 -15.61 -7.27 3.85
C ARG A 348 -15.87 -8.10 5.10
N ARG A 349 -15.62 -9.41 5.03
CA ARG A 349 -15.79 -10.30 6.20
C ARG A 349 -14.85 -9.89 7.34
N LYS A 350 -13.59 -9.54 7.04
CA LYS A 350 -12.58 -9.18 8.03
C LYS A 350 -12.83 -7.84 8.71
N THR A 351 -13.46 -6.90 8.00
CA THR A 351 -13.75 -5.55 8.48
C THR A 351 -15.20 -5.33 8.88
N ASN A 352 -16.00 -6.38 8.87
CA ASN A 352 -17.44 -6.30 9.17
C ASN A 352 -17.73 -5.57 10.48
N GLY A 353 -18.77 -4.72 10.47
CA GLY A 353 -19.20 -3.93 11.62
C GLY A 353 -18.32 -2.70 11.91
N GLY A 354 -17.45 -2.28 10.98
CA GLY A 354 -16.69 -1.03 11.05
C GLY A 354 -17.19 0.03 10.06
N SER A 355 -16.72 1.25 10.25
CA SER A 355 -16.98 2.40 9.37
C SER A 355 -15.96 2.60 8.25
N MET A 356 -14.83 1.86 8.30
CA MET A 356 -13.74 1.97 7.34
C MET A 356 -14.18 1.52 5.94
N GLN A 357 -14.05 2.39 4.95
CA GLN A 357 -14.30 2.05 3.56
C GLN A 357 -13.21 1.13 3.01
N ILE A 358 -13.59 0.22 2.12
CA ILE A 358 -12.63 -0.64 1.40
C ILE A 358 -12.58 -0.14 -0.04
N ARG A 359 -11.41 0.33 -0.47
CA ARG A 359 -11.15 0.91 -1.79
C ARG A 359 -9.96 0.19 -2.43
N PRO A 360 -10.16 -0.91 -3.18
CA PRO A 360 -9.02 -1.67 -3.72
C PRO A 360 -8.18 -0.84 -4.68
N TRP A 361 -6.86 -1.05 -4.64
CA TRP A 361 -5.99 -0.74 -5.75
C TRP A 361 -6.12 -1.85 -6.78
N LEU A 362 -6.49 -1.47 -8.00
CA LEU A 362 -6.72 -2.37 -9.13
C LEU A 362 -5.57 -2.28 -10.13
N GLN A 363 -5.28 -3.37 -10.77
CA GLN A 363 -4.16 -3.51 -11.70
C GLN A 363 -4.48 -2.90 -13.06
N ASP A 364 -3.70 -1.90 -13.48
CA ASP A 364 -3.69 -1.39 -14.86
C ASP A 364 -2.26 -1.44 -15.43
N PHE A 365 -1.64 -2.61 -15.36
CA PHE A 365 -0.30 -2.88 -15.88
C PHE A 365 -0.17 -4.36 -16.26
N THR A 366 0.71 -4.66 -17.22
CA THR A 366 1.04 -6.02 -17.65
C THR A 366 2.18 -6.58 -16.82
N LEU A 367 2.07 -7.82 -16.34
CA LEU A 367 3.09 -8.54 -15.59
C LEU A 367 3.11 -10.03 -15.94
N GLY A 368 4.33 -10.60 -16.07
CA GLY A 368 4.50 -12.05 -16.26
C GLY A 368 3.91 -12.59 -17.55
N GLY A 369 3.75 -11.76 -18.59
CA GLY A 369 3.12 -12.12 -19.85
C GLY A 369 1.59 -12.09 -19.84
N ILE A 370 0.97 -11.74 -18.70
CA ILE A 370 -0.46 -11.57 -18.58
C ILE A 370 -0.79 -10.13 -18.93
N ASN A 371 -1.44 -9.92 -20.07
CA ASN A 371 -1.77 -8.60 -20.57
C ASN A 371 -3.04 -8.05 -19.89
N TYR A 372 -2.94 -6.83 -19.37
CA TYR A 372 -4.03 -6.07 -18.82
C TYR A 372 -4.27 -4.84 -19.69
N GLY A 373 -5.43 -4.79 -20.30
CA GLY A 373 -5.94 -3.65 -21.08
C GLY A 373 -7.32 -3.24 -20.58
N THR A 374 -8.00 -2.43 -21.37
CA THR A 374 -9.31 -1.85 -21.02
C THR A 374 -10.33 -2.90 -20.54
N ARG A 375 -10.36 -4.09 -21.15
CA ARG A 375 -11.31 -5.16 -20.78
C ARG A 375 -11.02 -5.68 -19.38
N GLU A 376 -9.79 -6.08 -19.09
CA GLU A 376 -9.38 -6.67 -17.82
C GLU A 376 -9.52 -5.65 -16.68
N VAL A 377 -9.20 -4.37 -16.93
CA VAL A 377 -9.37 -3.30 -15.95
C VAL A 377 -10.86 -3.07 -15.66
N ARG A 378 -11.73 -3.03 -16.67
CA ARG A 378 -13.18 -2.91 -16.47
C ARG A 378 -13.80 -4.10 -15.74
N GLU A 379 -13.32 -5.32 -15.97
CA GLU A 379 -13.74 -6.50 -15.22
C GLU A 379 -13.42 -6.36 -13.73
N GLN A 380 -12.25 -5.82 -13.37
CA GLN A 380 -11.86 -5.53 -11.99
C GLN A 380 -12.76 -4.45 -11.37
N ILE A 381 -12.94 -3.31 -12.06
CA ILE A 381 -13.80 -2.21 -11.61
C ILE A 381 -15.21 -2.73 -11.32
N SER A 382 -15.80 -3.42 -12.29
CA SER A 382 -17.15 -3.97 -12.18
C SER A 382 -17.27 -4.98 -11.02
N ALA A 383 -16.24 -5.77 -10.75
CA ALA A 383 -16.24 -6.70 -9.62
C ALA A 383 -16.11 -5.96 -8.27
N ALA A 384 -15.28 -4.92 -8.19
CA ALA A 384 -15.14 -4.09 -7.00
C ALA A 384 -16.46 -3.40 -6.65
N ASP A 385 -17.12 -2.77 -7.64
CA ASP A 385 -18.39 -2.07 -7.46
C ASP A 385 -19.50 -3.04 -7.00
N ARG A 386 -19.64 -4.19 -7.67
CA ARG A 386 -20.65 -5.22 -7.28
C ARG A 386 -20.40 -5.81 -5.89
N THR A 387 -19.18 -5.78 -5.38
CA THR A 387 -18.85 -6.28 -4.04
C THR A 387 -18.94 -5.20 -2.96
N GLY A 388 -19.43 -4.00 -3.29
CA GLY A 388 -19.65 -2.92 -2.34
C GLY A 388 -18.37 -2.23 -1.88
N ALA A 389 -17.45 -2.02 -2.80
CA ALA A 389 -16.31 -1.14 -2.58
C ALA A 389 -16.78 0.32 -2.38
N GLY A 390 -16.11 1.07 -1.50
CA GLY A 390 -16.29 2.52 -1.36
C GLY A 390 -15.56 3.32 -2.44
N GLY A 391 -15.25 2.69 -3.56
CA GLY A 391 -14.45 3.20 -4.65
C GLY A 391 -13.23 2.33 -4.94
N TRP A 392 -12.36 2.81 -5.80
CA TRP A 392 -11.12 2.13 -6.23
C TRP A 392 -10.10 3.13 -6.77
N LEU A 393 -8.83 2.73 -6.79
CA LEU A 393 -7.78 3.42 -7.51
C LEU A 393 -7.11 2.46 -8.50
N LEU A 394 -6.83 2.96 -9.70
CA LEU A 394 -5.99 2.22 -10.65
C LEU A 394 -4.52 2.44 -10.33
N TRP A 395 -3.75 1.38 -10.35
CA TRP A 395 -2.31 1.40 -10.19
C TRP A 395 -1.60 1.09 -11.49
N ASN A 396 -0.75 2.02 -11.93
CA ASN A 396 0.23 1.83 -12.99
C ASN A 396 1.48 2.62 -12.63
N ALA A 397 2.63 1.94 -12.52
CA ALA A 397 3.90 2.58 -12.14
C ALA A 397 4.40 3.60 -13.18
N GLN A 398 3.95 3.49 -14.44
CA GLN A 398 4.26 4.46 -15.50
C GLN A 398 3.27 5.62 -15.54
N CYS A 399 2.20 5.58 -14.75
CA CYS A 399 1.11 6.56 -14.78
C CYS A 399 0.46 6.70 -16.17
N VAL A 400 0.42 5.61 -16.94
CA VAL A 400 -0.27 5.51 -18.23
C VAL A 400 -1.43 4.55 -18.08
N TYR A 401 -2.65 5.06 -18.18
CA TYR A 401 -3.87 4.31 -17.89
C TYR A 401 -4.58 3.87 -19.15
N SER A 402 -5.21 2.69 -19.10
CA SER A 402 -5.94 2.12 -20.23
C SER A 402 -7.08 3.05 -20.68
N PRO A 403 -7.21 3.30 -21.98
CA PRO A 403 -8.17 4.29 -22.47
C PRO A 403 -9.62 3.86 -22.22
N GLY A 404 -10.46 4.84 -21.85
CA GLY A 404 -11.88 4.66 -21.68
C GLY A 404 -12.32 3.79 -20.49
N VAL A 405 -11.42 3.42 -19.57
CA VAL A 405 -11.79 2.57 -18.40
C VAL A 405 -12.78 3.25 -17.46
N PHE A 406 -12.80 4.57 -17.42
CA PHE A 406 -13.77 5.37 -16.66
C PHE A 406 -15.10 5.57 -17.36
N ASN A 407 -15.20 5.32 -18.69
CA ASN A 407 -16.43 5.52 -19.44
C ASN A 407 -17.52 4.54 -18.98
N GLY A 408 -18.68 5.04 -18.61
CA GLY A 408 -19.81 4.22 -18.14
C GLY A 408 -19.78 3.93 -16.63
N THR A 409 -18.79 4.44 -15.87
CA THR A 409 -18.79 4.35 -14.41
C THR A 409 -19.53 5.52 -13.74
N SER A 410 -19.92 6.54 -14.53
CA SER A 410 -20.76 7.66 -14.08
C SER A 410 -22.21 7.24 -14.09
N GLY A 411 -22.71 6.68 -12.98
CA GLY A 411 -24.14 6.51 -12.79
C GLY A 411 -24.60 5.09 -12.56
N GLN A 412 -24.31 4.55 -11.39
CA GLN A 412 -25.28 3.74 -10.63
C GLN A 412 -25.04 4.00 -9.15
N PRO A 413 -26.14 4.30 -8.40
CA PRO A 413 -26.09 4.44 -6.95
C PRO A 413 -25.79 3.11 -6.26
#